data_616b2fbd766ac4549fe39f58e5cda496
#
_entry.id   616b2fbd766ac4549fe39f58e5cda496
#
_cell.length_a   1.000
_cell.length_b   1.000
_cell.length_c   1.000
_cell.angle_alpha   90.00
_cell.angle_beta   90.00
_cell.angle_gamma   90.00
#
_symmetry.space_group_name_H-M   'P 1'
#
loop_
_entity.id
_entity.type
_entity.pdbx_description
1 polymer ?
#
loop_
_entity_poly.entity_id
_entity_poly.type
_entity_poly.pdbx_seq_one_letter_code
_entity_poly.pdbx_strand_id
1 'polypeptide(L)'
;MKFEWDPVKNVKNQRKHGIDFREAKTVFQDKKAVKIDDEEHSNEEERYIVIGMSRKDRELTVCHCFRDEGDTIRIFSARKANKTEKEIYERGFQ
;
A
#
# COMPACT_ATOMS: atom_id res chain seq x y z
N MET A 1 9.42 -3.61 12.28
CA MET A 1 9.09 -3.52 10.83
C MET A 1 9.68 -2.25 10.27
N LYS A 2 10.48 -2.38 9.24
CA LYS A 2 11.08 -1.23 8.56
C LYS A 2 10.35 -0.95 7.26
N PHE A 3 10.37 0.31 6.84
CA PHE A 3 9.80 0.72 5.55
C PHE A 3 10.89 1.35 4.71
N GLU A 4 10.84 1.10 3.42
CA GLU A 4 11.75 1.73 2.47
C GLU A 4 11.03 2.05 1.18
N TRP A 5 11.58 2.96 0.41
CA TRP A 5 11.08 3.32 -0.91
C TRP A 5 12.12 4.15 -1.66
N ASP A 6 11.93 4.24 -2.95
CA ASP A 6 12.72 5.11 -3.81
C ASP A 6 12.21 6.56 -3.66
N PRO A 7 13.04 7.51 -3.21
CA PRO A 7 12.60 8.90 -3.05
C PRO A 7 12.06 9.53 -4.33
N VAL A 8 12.61 9.15 -5.48
CA VAL A 8 12.14 9.67 -6.78
C VAL A 8 10.73 9.18 -7.06
N LYS A 9 10.46 7.91 -6.77
CA LYS A 9 9.11 7.35 -6.93
C LYS A 9 8.12 8.02 -5.98
N ASN A 10 8.56 8.36 -4.77
CA ASN A 10 7.69 9.06 -3.83
C ASN A 10 7.27 10.43 -4.37
N VAL A 11 8.22 11.19 -4.93
CA VAL A 11 7.90 12.49 -5.53
C VAL A 11 6.92 12.32 -6.68
N LYS A 12 7.16 11.37 -7.56
CA LYS A 12 6.26 11.10 -8.70
C LYS A 12 4.88 10.67 -8.22
N ASN A 13 4.82 9.85 -7.19
CA ASN A 13 3.56 9.38 -6.63
C ASN A 13 2.73 10.53 -6.06
N GLN A 14 3.39 11.46 -5.37
CA GLN A 14 2.71 12.63 -4.83
C GLN A 14 2.14 13.51 -5.94
N ARG A 15 2.87 13.68 -7.03
CA ARG A 15 2.39 14.47 -8.17
C ARG A 15 1.21 13.80 -8.85
N LYS A 16 1.25 12.49 -8.99
CA LYS A 16 0.21 11.74 -9.71
C LYS A 16 -1.03 11.49 -8.85
N HIS A 17 -0.84 11.16 -7.59
CA HIS A 17 -1.93 10.68 -6.73
C HIS A 17 -2.17 11.54 -5.49
N GLY A 18 -1.27 12.47 -5.18
CA GLY A 18 -1.41 13.29 -3.99
C GLY A 18 -1.14 12.55 -2.69
N ILE A 19 -0.47 11.41 -2.74
CA ILE A 19 -0.19 10.58 -1.58
C ILE A 19 1.32 10.47 -1.37
N ASP A 20 1.78 10.85 -0.18
CA ASP A 20 3.16 10.68 0.26
C ASP A 20 3.31 9.27 0.84
N PHE A 21 4.42 8.61 0.54
CA PHE A 21 4.68 7.27 1.08
C PHE A 21 4.78 7.26 2.61
N ARG A 22 5.09 8.39 3.23
CA ARG A 22 5.06 8.50 4.69
C ARG A 22 3.65 8.37 5.25
N GLU A 23 2.67 8.81 4.49
CA GLU A 23 1.27 8.55 4.84
C GLU A 23 0.90 7.10 4.52
N ALA A 24 1.32 6.61 3.35
CA ALA A 24 0.99 5.26 2.91
C ALA A 24 1.44 4.20 3.92
N LYS A 25 2.61 4.37 4.53
CA LYS A 25 3.09 3.39 5.51
C LYS A 25 2.18 3.27 6.73
N THR A 26 1.41 4.30 7.05
CA THR A 26 0.50 4.25 8.22
C THR A 26 -0.66 3.28 8.01
N VAL A 27 -0.97 2.93 6.77
CA VAL A 27 -2.01 1.95 6.45
C VAL A 27 -1.69 0.60 7.08
N PHE A 28 -0.41 0.26 7.23
CA PHE A 28 0.00 -1.02 7.81
C PHE A 28 -0.28 -1.12 9.31
N GLN A 29 -0.67 -0.03 9.95
CA GLN A 29 -1.08 -0.02 11.35
C GLN A 29 -2.59 -0.19 11.51
N ASP A 30 -3.33 -0.15 10.43
CA ASP A 30 -4.78 -0.33 10.45
C ASP A 30 -5.10 -1.81 10.63
N LYS A 31 -5.73 -2.16 11.75
CA LYS A 31 -6.07 -3.54 12.07
C LYS A 31 -7.10 -4.14 11.11
N LYS A 32 -7.84 -3.30 10.41
CA LYS A 32 -8.84 -3.71 9.44
C LYS A 32 -8.31 -3.77 8.02
N ALA A 33 -7.03 -3.44 7.82
CA ALA A 33 -6.43 -3.45 6.49
C ALA A 33 -6.55 -4.84 5.85
N VAL A 34 -6.84 -4.84 4.55
CA VAL A 34 -7.00 -6.05 3.76
C VAL A 34 -5.83 -6.18 2.82
N LYS A 35 -5.13 -7.32 2.86
CA LYS A 35 -3.99 -7.59 1.98
C LYS A 35 -4.41 -8.60 0.92
N ILE A 36 -4.10 -8.28 -0.33
CA ILE A 36 -4.33 -9.17 -1.46
C ILE A 36 -3.08 -9.28 -2.31
N ASP A 37 -2.96 -10.38 -3.04
CA ASP A 37 -1.83 -10.57 -3.93
C ASP A 37 -1.99 -9.69 -5.18
N ASP A 38 -0.89 -9.09 -5.62
CA ASP A 38 -0.86 -8.32 -6.84
C ASP A 38 -0.23 -9.17 -7.95
N GLU A 39 -1.00 -10.12 -8.47
CA GLU A 39 -0.53 -11.07 -9.48
C GLU A 39 -0.08 -10.38 -10.76
N GLU A 40 -0.73 -9.29 -11.11
CA GLU A 40 -0.44 -8.55 -12.32
C GLU A 40 0.98 -7.98 -12.33
N HIS A 41 1.51 -7.61 -11.16
CA HIS A 41 2.81 -7.00 -11.03
C HIS A 41 3.86 -7.90 -10.36
N SER A 42 3.57 -9.19 -10.20
CA SER A 42 4.47 -10.13 -9.54
C SER A 42 5.35 -10.89 -10.52
N ASN A 43 6.16 -10.17 -11.32
CA ASN A 43 7.02 -10.80 -12.34
C ASN A 43 8.29 -11.40 -11.75
N GLU A 44 9.12 -10.60 -11.11
CA GLU A 44 10.41 -11.04 -10.55
C GLU A 44 10.35 -11.23 -9.05
N GLU A 45 9.42 -10.57 -8.39
CA GLU A 45 9.22 -10.69 -6.95
C GLU A 45 7.74 -10.59 -6.66
N GLU A 46 7.31 -11.24 -5.61
CA GLU A 46 5.91 -11.20 -5.23
C GLU A 46 5.54 -9.82 -4.71
N ARG A 47 4.50 -9.25 -5.29
CA ARG A 47 3.95 -7.96 -4.88
C ARG A 47 2.57 -8.13 -4.30
N TYR A 48 2.25 -7.23 -3.39
CA TYR A 48 0.99 -7.27 -2.66
C TYR A 48 0.36 -5.89 -2.69
N ILE A 49 -0.95 -5.90 -2.53
CA ILE A 49 -1.72 -4.68 -2.36
C ILE A 49 -2.33 -4.73 -0.96
N VAL A 50 -2.21 -3.64 -0.22
CA VAL A 50 -2.95 -3.48 1.02
C VAL A 50 -3.92 -2.33 0.86
N ILE A 51 -5.15 -2.54 1.31
CA ILE A 51 -6.19 -1.52 1.32
C ILE A 51 -6.48 -1.23 2.79
N GLY A 52 -6.34 0.02 3.19
CA GLY A 52 -6.56 0.37 4.58
C GLY A 52 -6.67 1.86 4.80
N MET A 53 -6.95 2.23 6.03
CA MET A 53 -7.12 3.62 6.43
C MET A 53 -5.77 4.19 6.85
N SER A 54 -5.42 5.34 6.29
CA SER A 54 -4.21 6.05 6.69
C SER A 54 -4.45 6.88 7.94
N ARG A 55 -3.35 7.40 8.50
CA ARG A 55 -3.42 8.33 9.63
C ARG A 55 -4.24 9.58 9.33
N LYS A 56 -4.37 9.94 8.06
CA LYS A 56 -5.16 11.11 7.65
C LYS A 56 -6.62 10.75 7.34
N ASP A 57 -7.06 9.58 7.77
CA ASP A 57 -8.42 9.09 7.57
C ASP A 57 -8.79 8.98 6.08
N ARG A 58 -7.83 8.52 5.28
CA ARG A 58 -8.07 8.27 3.86
C ARG A 58 -7.89 6.79 3.58
N GLU A 59 -8.83 6.20 2.86
CA GLU A 59 -8.70 4.83 2.41
C GLU A 59 -7.73 4.79 1.24
N LEU A 60 -6.62 4.09 1.42
CA LEU A 60 -5.55 4.00 0.42
C LEU A 60 -5.32 2.57 -0.03
N THR A 61 -4.86 2.46 -1.27
CA THR A 61 -4.39 1.21 -1.84
C THR A 61 -2.88 1.36 -2.04
N VAL A 62 -2.10 0.50 -1.38
CA VAL A 62 -0.65 0.60 -1.36
C VAL A 62 -0.03 -0.67 -1.94
N CYS A 63 0.73 -0.50 -3.03
CA CYS A 63 1.46 -1.59 -3.65
C CYS A 63 2.84 -1.70 -3.01
N HIS A 64 3.21 -2.91 -2.59
CA HIS A 64 4.45 -3.13 -1.84
C HIS A 64 4.96 -4.54 -2.02
N CYS A 65 6.19 -4.77 -1.57
CA CYS A 65 6.73 -6.12 -1.41
C CYS A 65 7.44 -6.22 -0.07
N PHE A 66 7.86 -7.42 0.27
CA PHE A 66 8.64 -7.66 1.48
C PHE A 66 10.10 -7.91 1.11
N ARG A 67 11.00 -7.40 1.93
CA ARG A 67 12.43 -7.61 1.81
C ARG A 67 13.00 -8.02 3.16
N ASP A 68 14.27 -8.43 3.17
CA ASP A 68 14.95 -8.84 4.40
C ASP A 68 14.17 -9.90 5.17
N GLU A 69 13.74 -10.94 4.44
CA GLU A 69 12.97 -12.05 5.00
C GLU A 69 11.70 -11.61 5.72
N GLY A 70 11.10 -10.52 5.23
CA GLY A 70 9.85 -10.01 5.77
C GLY A 70 9.99 -8.90 6.81
N ASP A 71 11.22 -8.52 7.16
CA ASP A 71 11.43 -7.45 8.13
C ASP A 71 11.23 -6.05 7.57
N THR A 72 11.29 -5.92 6.25
CA THR A 72 11.18 -4.62 5.58
C THR A 72 10.05 -4.66 4.56
N ILE A 73 9.24 -3.61 4.55
CA ILE A 73 8.22 -3.39 3.54
C ILE A 73 8.75 -2.32 2.58
N ARG A 74 8.82 -2.67 1.28
CA ARG A 74 9.20 -1.71 0.25
C ARG A 74 7.95 -1.25 -0.48
N ILE A 75 7.69 0.06 -0.42
CA ILE A 75 6.51 0.67 -1.03
C ILE A 75 6.85 1.10 -2.45
N PHE A 76 5.99 0.74 -3.40
CA PHE A 76 6.15 1.08 -4.81
C PHE A 76 5.20 2.17 -5.27
N SER A 77 3.96 2.15 -4.78
CA SER A 77 2.96 3.16 -5.13
C SER A 77 1.85 3.21 -4.10
N ALA A 78 1.17 4.33 -4.05
CA ALA A 78 0.03 4.51 -3.15
C ALA A 78 -0.95 5.49 -3.79
N ARG A 79 -2.21 5.14 -3.74
CA ARG A 79 -3.29 5.98 -4.27
C ARG A 79 -4.54 5.82 -3.43
N LYS A 80 -5.50 6.69 -3.64
CA LYS A 80 -6.79 6.55 -2.98
C LYS A 80 -7.48 5.30 -3.50
N ALA A 81 -8.15 4.58 -2.61
CA ALA A 81 -8.90 3.39 -2.98
C ALA A 81 -10.04 3.76 -3.94
N ASN A 82 -10.24 2.94 -4.97
CA ASN A 82 -11.38 3.10 -5.86
C ASN A 82 -12.63 2.48 -5.22
N LYS A 83 -13.76 2.57 -5.93
CA LYS A 83 -15.03 2.07 -5.39
C LYS A 83 -14.99 0.60 -5.01
N THR A 84 -14.45 -0.24 -5.89
CA THR A 84 -14.33 -1.68 -5.62
C THR A 84 -13.46 -1.95 -4.41
N GLU A 85 -12.34 -1.26 -4.31
CA GLU A 85 -11.41 -1.42 -3.19
C GLU A 85 -12.04 -0.97 -1.87
N LYS A 86 -12.81 0.11 -1.88
CA LYS A 86 -13.54 0.56 -0.70
C LYS A 86 -14.54 -0.49 -0.22
N GLU A 87 -15.21 -1.15 -1.16
CA GLU A 87 -16.14 -2.22 -0.84
C GLU A 87 -15.43 -3.42 -0.23
N ILE A 88 -14.27 -3.77 -0.77
CA ILE A 88 -13.44 -4.85 -0.21
C ILE A 88 -13.04 -4.52 1.21
N TYR A 89 -12.58 -3.30 1.44
CA TYR A 89 -12.17 -2.85 2.75
C TYR A 89 -13.31 -2.89 3.76
N GLU A 90 -14.49 -2.40 3.37
CA GLU A 90 -15.65 -2.37 4.26
C GLU A 90 -16.16 -3.76 4.64
N ARG A 91 -16.11 -4.72 3.71
CA ARG A 91 -16.51 -6.09 4.00
C ARG A 91 -15.50 -6.82 4.87
N GLY A 92 -14.23 -6.46 4.73
CA GLY A 92 -13.16 -7.29 5.24
C GLY A 92 -13.06 -8.55 4.40
N PHE A 93 -11.86 -9.03 4.16
CA PHE A 93 -11.64 -10.26 3.42
C PHE A 93 -11.59 -11.41 4.39
N GLN A 94 -12.50 -12.32 4.22
CA GLN A 94 -12.55 -13.47 5.10
C GLN A 94 -12.16 -14.74 4.41
#